data_131fb709ca5516e6f9d1cacd9435fa17
#
_entry.id   131fb709ca5516e6f9d1cacd9435fa17
#
_cell.length_a   1.000
_cell.length_b   1.000
_cell.length_c   1.000
_cell.angle_alpha   90.00
_cell.angle_beta   90.00
_cell.angle_gamma   90.00
#
_symmetry.space_group_name_H-M   'P 1'
#
loop_
_entity.id
_entity.type
_entity.pdbx_description
1 polymer ?
#
loop_
_entity_poly.entity_id
_entity_poly.type
_entity_poly.pdbx_seq_one_letter_code
_entity_poly.pdbx_strand_id
1 'polypeptide(L)'
;MKTDEEQIKEVVQDMCNKDHRVGMKHTHNDCLFIRPSGNPLNMEGWNAMMNNENVNVESNDLVSINKMRIVGDMAYVCYTNHGKFNYMGNENDDVAVLTSVLERVNGKWMVVHGQRSTGRSPSDAAPAF
;
A
#
# COMPACT_ATOMS: atom_id res chain seq x y z
N MET A 1 -7.02 24.40 -4.46
CA MET A 1 -7.12 23.17 -5.29
C MET A 1 -5.81 22.39 -5.19
N LYS A 2 -5.89 21.10 -4.98
CA LYS A 2 -4.71 20.23 -4.90
C LYS A 2 -4.15 19.92 -6.27
N THR A 3 -2.84 19.93 -6.39
CA THR A 3 -2.14 19.44 -7.58
C THR A 3 -2.25 17.91 -7.67
N ASP A 4 -1.94 17.34 -8.83
CA ASP A 4 -1.92 15.88 -8.99
C ASP A 4 -0.93 15.24 -8.00
N GLU A 5 0.24 15.83 -7.82
CA GLU A 5 1.23 15.35 -6.87
C GLU A 5 0.70 15.35 -5.43
N GLU A 6 0.04 16.43 -5.02
CA GLU A 6 -0.56 16.52 -3.68
C GLU A 6 -1.66 15.49 -3.48
N GLN A 7 -2.51 15.27 -4.50
CA GLN A 7 -3.55 14.24 -4.43
C GLN A 7 -2.96 12.84 -4.29
N ILE A 8 -1.92 12.52 -5.05
CA ILE A 8 -1.26 11.20 -4.97
C ILE A 8 -0.59 11.01 -3.61
N LYS A 9 0.04 12.04 -3.06
CA LYS A 9 0.60 11.99 -1.70
C LYS A 9 -0.47 11.69 -0.66
N GLU A 10 -1.65 12.27 -0.80
CA GLU A 10 -2.78 11.99 0.08
C GLU A 10 -3.23 10.52 -0.05
N VAL A 11 -3.31 10.00 -1.27
CA VAL A 11 -3.63 8.59 -1.49
C VAL A 11 -2.62 7.68 -0.79
N VAL A 12 -1.33 7.95 -0.94
CA VAL A 12 -0.27 7.16 -0.30
C VAL A 12 -0.37 7.23 1.22
N GLN A 13 -0.62 8.42 1.77
CA GLN A 13 -0.78 8.59 3.21
C GLN A 13 -1.97 7.77 3.73
N ASP A 14 -3.08 7.77 2.99
CA ASP A 14 -4.28 7.01 3.36
C ASP A 14 -4.10 5.50 3.18
N MET A 15 -3.29 5.06 2.21
CA MET A 15 -2.92 3.66 2.06
C MET A 15 -2.09 3.15 3.23
N CYS A 16 -1.31 4.02 3.86
CA CYS A 16 -0.54 3.74 5.07
C CYS A 16 -1.35 4.12 6.30
N ASN A 17 -2.36 3.32 6.61
CA ASN A 17 -3.26 3.51 7.74
C ASN A 17 -3.57 2.14 8.37
N LYS A 18 -3.69 2.10 9.70
CA LYS A 18 -4.05 0.86 10.39
C LYS A 18 -5.46 0.37 10.04
N ASP A 19 -6.33 1.29 9.67
CA ASP A 19 -7.67 0.97 9.16
C ASP A 19 -7.60 0.88 7.64
N HIS A 20 -7.64 -0.34 7.10
CA HIS A 20 -7.56 -0.58 5.67
C HIS A 20 -8.68 0.11 4.88
N ARG A 21 -9.81 0.41 5.52
CA ARG A 21 -10.94 1.09 4.85
C ARG A 21 -10.58 2.50 4.42
N VAL A 22 -9.62 3.15 5.09
CA VAL A 22 -9.15 4.50 4.71
C VAL A 22 -8.48 4.46 3.34
N GLY A 23 -7.63 3.47 3.09
CA GLY A 23 -6.99 3.29 1.78
C GLY A 23 -7.94 2.77 0.71
N MET A 24 -8.93 1.97 1.10
CA MET A 24 -9.87 1.36 0.15
C MET A 24 -10.69 2.37 -0.63
N LYS A 25 -10.99 3.52 -0.06
CA LYS A 25 -11.71 4.60 -0.78
C LYS A 25 -10.93 5.14 -1.99
N HIS A 26 -9.62 4.92 -2.02
CA HIS A 26 -8.75 5.33 -3.13
C HIS A 26 -8.41 4.18 -4.07
N THR A 27 -9.02 3.01 -3.88
CA THR A 27 -8.66 1.80 -4.60
C THR A 27 -9.77 1.43 -5.58
N HIS A 28 -9.37 1.25 -6.85
CA HIS A 28 -10.30 0.87 -7.91
C HIS A 28 -10.78 -0.58 -7.71
N ASN A 29 -12.03 -0.87 -8.11
CA ASN A 29 -12.59 -2.20 -7.99
C ASN A 29 -11.81 -3.28 -8.75
N ASP A 30 -11.09 -2.89 -9.79
CA ASP A 30 -10.28 -3.77 -10.62
C ASP A 30 -8.81 -3.85 -10.16
N CYS A 31 -8.52 -3.37 -8.97
CA CYS A 31 -7.16 -3.38 -8.43
C CYS A 31 -6.67 -4.81 -8.15
N LEU A 32 -5.40 -5.04 -8.42
CA LEU A 32 -4.70 -6.27 -8.07
C LEU A 32 -3.54 -5.93 -7.13
N PHE A 33 -3.46 -6.63 -6.02
CA PHE A 33 -2.35 -6.51 -5.08
C PHE A 33 -1.48 -7.76 -5.13
N ILE A 34 -0.18 -7.56 -5.31
CA ILE A 34 0.82 -8.64 -5.25
C ILE A 34 1.43 -8.64 -3.86
N ARG A 35 1.22 -9.73 -3.14
CA ARG A 35 1.77 -9.93 -1.79
C ARG A 35 3.19 -10.46 -1.86
N PRO A 36 3.99 -10.29 -0.78
CA PRO A 36 5.37 -10.80 -0.72
C PRO A 36 5.47 -12.31 -0.95
N SER A 37 4.41 -13.05 -0.62
CA SER A 37 4.34 -14.50 -0.86
C SER A 37 4.18 -14.88 -2.34
N GLY A 38 4.05 -13.89 -3.23
CA GLY A 38 3.77 -14.12 -4.64
C GLY A 38 2.31 -14.42 -4.94
N ASN A 39 1.43 -14.22 -3.97
CA ASN A 39 0.00 -14.48 -4.13
C ASN A 39 -0.72 -13.19 -4.55
N PRO A 40 -1.16 -13.07 -5.81
CA PRO A 40 -1.95 -11.92 -6.23
C PRO A 40 -3.37 -12.01 -5.67
N LEU A 41 -3.86 -10.89 -5.15
CA LEU A 41 -5.23 -10.77 -4.65
C LEU A 41 -5.98 -9.70 -5.42
N ASN A 42 -7.17 -10.05 -5.93
CA ASN A 42 -8.11 -9.04 -6.42
C ASN A 42 -8.80 -8.38 -5.21
N MET A 43 -9.71 -7.45 -5.47
CA MET A 43 -10.36 -6.70 -4.39
C MET A 43 -11.21 -7.57 -3.48
N GLU A 44 -11.88 -8.59 -4.02
CA GLU A 44 -12.64 -9.55 -3.21
C GLU A 44 -11.70 -10.31 -2.25
N GLY A 45 -10.59 -10.83 -2.77
CA GLY A 45 -9.59 -11.53 -1.96
C GLY A 45 -8.92 -10.63 -0.92
N TRP A 46 -8.59 -9.41 -1.30
CA TRP A 46 -8.01 -8.43 -0.39
C TRP A 46 -8.97 -8.11 0.77
N ASN A 47 -10.22 -7.82 0.46
CA ASN A 47 -11.21 -7.51 1.48
C ASN A 47 -11.47 -8.71 2.40
N ALA A 48 -11.53 -9.91 1.86
CA ALA A 48 -11.69 -11.13 2.66
C ALA A 48 -10.51 -11.30 3.64
N MET A 49 -9.29 -11.06 3.18
CA MET A 49 -8.09 -11.12 4.03
C MET A 49 -8.14 -10.07 5.13
N MET A 50 -8.39 -8.81 4.77
CA MET A 50 -8.36 -7.70 5.74
C MET A 50 -9.51 -7.74 6.74
N ASN A 51 -10.61 -8.39 6.40
CA ASN A 51 -11.76 -8.56 7.28
C ASN A 51 -11.72 -9.87 8.09
N ASN A 52 -10.68 -10.68 7.90
CA ASN A 52 -10.49 -11.91 8.67
C ASN A 52 -10.19 -11.53 10.13
N GLU A 53 -10.86 -12.17 11.08
CA GLU A 53 -10.68 -11.90 12.52
C GLU A 53 -9.27 -12.18 13.02
N ASN A 54 -8.50 -13.01 12.30
CA ASN A 54 -7.12 -13.35 12.63
C ASN A 54 -6.09 -12.47 11.91
N VAL A 55 -6.54 -11.39 11.28
CA VAL A 55 -5.67 -10.38 10.66
C VAL A 55 -5.94 -9.04 11.34
N ASN A 56 -4.97 -8.56 12.11
CA ASN A 56 -5.11 -7.34 12.89
C ASN A 56 -3.91 -6.43 12.68
N VAL A 57 -4.17 -5.23 12.23
CA VAL A 57 -3.13 -4.22 12.02
C VAL A 57 -3.08 -3.30 13.24
N GLU A 58 -1.95 -3.28 13.94
CA GLU A 58 -1.71 -2.40 15.07
C GLU A 58 -1.31 -1.01 14.61
N SER A 59 -0.40 -0.94 13.65
CA SER A 59 0.07 0.32 13.06
C SER A 59 0.50 0.10 11.62
N ASN A 60 0.40 1.16 10.84
CA ASN A 60 0.86 1.17 9.45
C ASN A 60 1.21 2.62 9.12
N ASP A 61 2.50 2.93 9.10
CA ASP A 61 2.99 4.29 8.99
C ASP A 61 3.80 4.48 7.70
N LEU A 62 3.58 5.60 7.04
CA LEU A 62 4.40 6.02 5.91
C LEU A 62 5.75 6.50 6.43
N VAL A 63 6.84 5.89 5.96
CA VAL A 63 8.20 6.27 6.31
C VAL A 63 8.73 7.30 5.30
N SER A 64 8.62 7.00 4.01
CA SER A 64 9.12 7.89 2.96
C SER A 64 8.44 7.60 1.62
N ILE A 65 8.31 8.63 0.81
CA ILE A 65 8.01 8.49 -0.61
C ILE A 65 9.35 8.52 -1.35
N ASN A 66 9.67 7.43 -2.02
CA ASN A 66 10.98 7.23 -2.63
C ASN A 66 11.01 7.73 -4.08
N LYS A 67 9.91 7.57 -4.80
CA LYS A 67 9.78 7.97 -6.20
C LYS A 67 8.32 8.15 -6.57
N MET A 68 8.04 9.21 -7.30
CA MET A 68 6.72 9.42 -7.92
C MET A 68 6.92 9.88 -9.35
N ARG A 69 6.15 9.30 -10.27
CA ARG A 69 6.14 9.73 -11.66
C ARG A 69 4.71 9.76 -12.18
N ILE A 70 4.36 10.89 -12.77
CA ILE A 70 3.03 11.13 -13.35
C ILE A 70 3.20 11.33 -14.85
N VAL A 71 2.45 10.54 -15.64
CA VAL A 71 2.44 10.65 -17.10
C VAL A 71 0.98 10.64 -17.56
N GLY A 72 0.45 11.82 -17.90
CA GLY A 72 -0.96 11.94 -18.27
C GLY A 72 -1.88 11.52 -17.14
N ASP A 73 -2.75 10.56 -17.39
CA ASP A 73 -3.73 10.03 -16.44
C ASP A 73 -3.22 8.80 -15.68
N MET A 74 -1.93 8.49 -15.79
CA MET A 74 -1.28 7.38 -15.10
C MET A 74 -0.16 7.88 -14.21
N ALA A 75 0.06 7.19 -13.12
CA ALA A 75 1.17 7.47 -12.22
C ALA A 75 1.64 6.18 -11.55
N TYR A 76 2.89 6.19 -11.10
CA TYR A 76 3.33 5.21 -10.11
C TYR A 76 4.01 5.93 -8.96
N VAL A 77 3.94 5.34 -7.79
CA VAL A 77 4.61 5.84 -6.61
C VAL A 77 5.23 4.65 -5.86
N CYS A 78 6.51 4.82 -5.53
CA CYS A 78 7.24 3.86 -4.70
C CYS A 78 7.44 4.50 -3.33
N TYR A 79 7.07 3.79 -2.28
CA TYR A 79 7.13 4.31 -0.92
C TYR A 79 7.50 3.20 0.07
N THR A 80 8.02 3.62 1.22
CA THR A 80 8.40 2.73 2.31
C THR A 80 7.39 2.89 3.43
N ASN A 81 6.90 1.78 3.98
CA ASN A 81 6.05 1.80 5.16
C ASN A 81 6.67 0.99 6.31
N HIS A 82 6.17 1.25 7.50
CA HIS A 82 6.47 0.47 8.69
C HIS A 82 5.15 -0.03 9.25
N GLY A 83 4.95 -1.33 9.22
CA GLY A 83 3.71 -1.97 9.67
C GLY A 83 3.95 -2.94 10.81
N LYS A 84 3.06 -2.89 11.81
CA LYS A 84 2.98 -3.89 12.88
C LYS A 84 1.63 -4.56 12.79
N PHE A 85 1.63 -5.85 12.60
CA PHE A 85 0.39 -6.59 12.40
C PHE A 85 0.49 -8.03 12.85
N ASN A 86 -0.65 -8.59 13.26
CA ASN A 86 -0.80 -10.01 13.51
C ASN A 86 -1.51 -10.63 12.32
N TYR A 87 -0.89 -11.66 11.75
CA TYR A 87 -1.43 -12.39 10.63
C TYR A 87 -1.51 -13.88 10.98
N MET A 88 -2.73 -14.38 11.15
CA MET A 88 -2.98 -15.80 11.46
C MET A 88 -2.12 -16.30 12.65
N GLY A 89 -2.03 -15.49 13.72
CA GLY A 89 -1.27 -15.84 14.91
C GLY A 89 0.20 -15.47 14.88
N ASN A 90 0.70 -14.95 13.77
CA ASN A 90 2.10 -14.53 13.65
C ASN A 90 2.22 -13.01 13.78
N GLU A 91 3.02 -12.55 14.73
CA GLU A 91 3.32 -11.14 14.88
C GLU A 91 4.39 -10.72 13.89
N ASN A 92 4.15 -9.59 13.22
CA ASN A 92 5.05 -9.02 12.25
C ASN A 92 5.32 -7.56 12.59
N ASP A 93 6.57 -7.16 12.47
CA ASP A 93 7.04 -5.79 12.63
C ASP A 93 7.98 -5.53 11.45
N ASP A 94 7.44 -5.00 10.37
CA ASP A 94 8.11 -4.99 9.07
C ASP A 94 8.24 -3.60 8.47
N VAL A 95 9.44 -3.31 7.98
CA VAL A 95 9.67 -2.20 7.05
C VAL A 95 9.68 -2.79 5.64
N ALA A 96 8.79 -2.32 4.80
CA ALA A 96 8.63 -2.83 3.44
C ALA A 96 8.57 -1.68 2.43
N VAL A 97 8.88 -2.01 1.19
CA VAL A 97 8.77 -1.08 0.08
C VAL A 97 7.58 -1.50 -0.80
N LEU A 98 6.75 -0.54 -1.13
CA LEU A 98 5.57 -0.76 -1.96
C LEU A 98 5.65 0.09 -3.21
N THR A 99 5.09 -0.44 -4.30
CA THR A 99 4.84 0.34 -5.49
C THR A 99 3.35 0.26 -5.80
N SER A 100 2.73 1.41 -5.95
CA SER A 100 1.34 1.53 -6.40
C SER A 100 1.29 2.20 -7.75
N VAL A 101 0.48 1.65 -8.64
CA VAL A 101 0.14 2.26 -9.92
C VAL A 101 -1.26 2.87 -9.79
N LEU A 102 -1.41 4.10 -10.24
CA LEU A 102 -2.66 4.84 -10.14
C LEU A 102 -3.13 5.29 -11.53
N GLU A 103 -4.44 5.38 -11.68
CA GLU A 103 -5.10 6.01 -12.82
C GLU A 103 -5.98 7.14 -12.32
N ARG A 104 -6.05 8.22 -13.10
CA ARG A 104 -7.02 9.27 -12.85
C ARG A 104 -8.34 8.88 -13.51
N VAL A 105 -9.36 8.65 -12.69
CA VAL A 105 -10.70 8.23 -13.12
C VAL A 105 -11.70 9.28 -12.63
N ASN A 106 -12.38 9.92 -13.56
CA ASN A 106 -13.35 10.99 -13.25
C ASN A 106 -12.77 12.09 -12.34
N GLY A 107 -11.53 12.47 -12.60
CA GLY A 107 -10.83 13.51 -11.83
C GLY A 107 -10.23 13.05 -10.52
N LYS A 108 -10.33 11.76 -10.18
CA LYS A 108 -9.76 11.18 -8.96
C LYS A 108 -8.65 10.21 -9.27
N TRP A 109 -7.56 10.30 -8.52
CA TRP A 109 -6.49 9.32 -8.60
C TRP A 109 -6.87 8.06 -7.81
N MET A 110 -6.90 6.92 -8.50
CA MET A 110 -7.29 5.63 -7.94
C MET A 110 -6.16 4.61 -8.10
N VAL A 111 -5.90 3.83 -7.07
CA VAL A 111 -4.91 2.73 -7.12
C VAL A 111 -5.51 1.59 -7.94
N VAL A 112 -4.80 1.17 -8.98
CA VAL A 112 -5.21 0.07 -9.87
C VAL A 112 -4.30 -1.14 -9.77
N HIS A 113 -3.14 -0.99 -9.15
CA HIS A 113 -2.19 -2.08 -8.93
C HIS A 113 -1.29 -1.73 -7.75
N GLY A 114 -0.94 -2.73 -6.96
CA GLY A 114 0.01 -2.57 -5.87
C GLY A 114 0.88 -3.80 -5.73
N GLN A 115 2.12 -3.59 -5.32
CA GLN A 115 3.05 -4.67 -5.00
C GLN A 115 3.86 -4.29 -3.77
N ARG A 116 4.00 -5.23 -2.86
CA ARG A 116 4.77 -5.07 -1.62
C ARG A 116 5.96 -6.02 -1.63
N SER A 117 7.14 -5.49 -1.28
CA SER A 117 8.34 -6.31 -1.07
C SER A 117 8.18 -7.17 0.19
N THR A 118 9.05 -8.15 0.35
CA THR A 118 9.27 -8.82 1.64
C THR A 118 9.74 -7.75 2.64
N GLY A 119 9.16 -7.76 3.83
CA GLY A 119 9.53 -6.85 4.89
C GLY A 119 10.84 -7.24 5.54
N ARG A 120 11.51 -6.28 6.15
CA ARG A 120 12.66 -6.49 7.02
C ARG A 120 12.35 -5.98 8.41
N SER A 121 13.04 -6.50 9.42
CA SER A 121 12.94 -5.98 10.78
C SER A 121 13.44 -4.53 10.81
N PRO A 122 12.78 -3.62 11.58
CA PRO A 122 13.27 -2.25 11.75
C PRO A 122 14.69 -2.16 12.34
N SER A 123 15.12 -3.19 13.08
CA SER A 123 16.47 -3.24 13.66
C SER A 123 17.53 -3.68 12.66
N ASP A 124 17.13 -4.23 11.51
CA ASP A 124 18.07 -4.68 10.50
C ASP A 124 18.41 -3.53 9.55
N ALA A 125 19.68 -3.40 9.21
CA ALA A 125 20.09 -2.47 8.18
C ALA A 125 19.57 -2.94 6.82
N ALA A 126 19.20 -1.99 5.96
CA ALA A 126 18.88 -2.32 4.58
C ALA A 126 20.12 -2.89 3.88
N PRO A 127 19.95 -3.92 3.03
CA PRO A 127 21.08 -4.47 2.27
C PRO A 127 21.73 -3.38 1.41
N ALA A 128 23.02 -3.47 1.21
CA ALA A 128 23.76 -2.53 0.39
C ALA A 128 23.35 -2.65 -1.11
N PHE A 129 22.97 -3.84 -1.52
CA PHE A 129 22.49 -4.17 -2.87
C PHE A 129 21.89 -5.57 -2.93
#